data_1d714bb9df309ff367ac7bd9eddc8b83
#
_entry.id   1d714bb9df309ff367ac7bd9eddc8b83
#
_cell.length_a   1.000
_cell.length_b   1.000
_cell.length_c   1.000
_cell.angle_alpha   90.00
_cell.angle_beta   90.00
_cell.angle_gamma   90.00
#
_symmetry.space_group_name_H-M   'P 1'
#
loop_
_entity.id
_entity.type
_entity.pdbx_description
1 polymer ?
#
loop_
_entity_poly.entity_id
_entity_poly.type
_entity_poly.pdbx_seq_one_letter_code
_entity_poly.pdbx_strand_id
1 'polypeptide(L)'
;WSCDYKLPAGYDEAAYYFRADYEVNKSGSTRKKEKKSKLQRFSLENRYVGNLAAYRAPVGSEIAVQGRGFTRHDNVRFGGQATQTKYLSENEIRFVVPALPAGVDYPVQLIGGPYGSLDVGDFRIDESSLSVSPQSIEISSGESEVLLFKIDFEAPAGGLPVQVETNVPASVIMPEARIQEGARTANIPIKGGQAGTGNLFIKVPGLKEVTIPIKVL
;
A
#
# COMPACT_ATOMS: atom_id res chain seq x y z
N TRP A 1 28.57 18.96 -19.99
CA TRP A 1 28.90 19.02 -18.58
C TRP A 1 27.59 19.00 -17.79
N SER A 2 27.40 18.02 -16.91
CA SER A 2 26.31 17.97 -15.92
C SER A 2 26.93 18.05 -14.53
N CYS A 3 26.23 18.70 -13.61
CA CYS A 3 26.61 18.79 -12.21
C CYS A 3 25.35 18.62 -11.38
N ASP A 4 25.31 17.59 -10.56
CA ASP A 4 24.24 17.37 -9.60
C ASP A 4 24.58 18.09 -8.31
N TYR A 5 23.72 19.02 -7.92
CA TYR A 5 23.88 19.77 -6.67
C TYR A 5 22.72 19.45 -5.72
N LYS A 6 23.05 18.91 -4.56
CA LYS A 6 22.09 18.64 -3.51
C LYS A 6 21.89 19.89 -2.65
N LEU A 7 20.69 20.47 -2.71
CA LEU A 7 20.36 21.60 -1.85
C LEU A 7 20.28 21.17 -0.38
N PRO A 8 20.81 21.98 0.54
CA PRO A 8 20.62 21.75 1.97
C PRO A 8 19.13 21.81 2.36
N ALA A 9 18.75 21.07 3.39
CA ALA A 9 17.39 21.14 3.95
C ALA A 9 17.05 22.56 4.43
N GLY A 10 15.79 22.96 4.25
CA GLY A 10 15.27 24.25 4.71
C GLY A 10 15.38 25.41 3.71
N TYR A 11 15.90 25.17 2.50
CA TYR A 11 15.90 26.17 1.43
C TYR A 11 14.79 25.84 0.41
N ASP A 12 14.00 26.85 0.05
CA ASP A 12 12.90 26.79 -0.91
C ASP A 12 13.18 27.54 -2.21
N GLU A 13 14.26 28.32 -2.25
CA GLU A 13 14.76 28.99 -3.43
C GLU A 13 16.24 28.75 -3.63
N ALA A 14 16.67 28.67 -4.88
CA ALA A 14 18.06 28.62 -5.24
C ALA A 14 18.33 29.48 -6.48
N ALA A 15 19.53 30.02 -6.54
CA ALA A 15 20.02 30.74 -7.69
C ALA A 15 21.40 30.20 -8.08
N TYR A 16 21.63 30.01 -9.37
CA TYR A 16 22.93 29.56 -9.86
C TYR A 16 23.34 30.31 -11.11
N TYR A 17 24.64 30.34 -11.32
CA TYR A 17 25.24 30.76 -12.58
C TYR A 17 26.44 29.86 -12.88
N PHE A 18 26.78 29.73 -14.14
CA PHE A 18 28.00 29.07 -14.57
C PHE A 18 29.10 30.11 -14.68
N ARG A 19 30.29 29.80 -14.15
CA ARG A 19 31.49 30.58 -14.30
C ARG A 19 32.54 29.79 -15.07
N ALA A 20 33.07 30.40 -16.13
CA ALA A 20 34.20 29.88 -16.86
C ALA A 20 35.42 30.79 -16.65
N ASP A 21 36.43 30.23 -16.06
CA ASP A 21 37.74 30.87 -15.97
C ASP A 21 38.64 30.30 -17.09
N TYR A 22 39.18 31.13 -17.95
CA TYR A 22 39.96 30.69 -19.09
C TYR A 22 41.12 31.64 -19.37
N GLU A 23 42.15 31.13 -20.02
CA GLU A 23 43.32 31.92 -20.38
C GLU A 23 43.28 32.20 -21.89
N VAL A 24 43.61 33.44 -22.27
CA VAL A 24 43.73 33.87 -23.65
C VAL A 24 45.16 34.25 -23.91
N ASN A 25 45.80 33.54 -24.82
CA ASN A 25 47.14 33.89 -25.30
C ASN A 25 47.03 34.78 -26.54
N LYS A 26 47.52 35.99 -26.44
CA LYS A 26 47.67 36.87 -27.60
C LYS A 26 49.11 37.38 -27.63
N SER A 27 49.79 37.16 -28.76
CA SER A 27 51.12 37.71 -29.05
C SER A 27 52.14 37.51 -27.89
N GLY A 28 52.19 36.29 -27.33
CA GLY A 28 53.14 35.96 -26.25
C GLY A 28 52.76 36.42 -24.85
N SER A 29 51.58 37.01 -24.68
CA SER A 29 51.05 37.42 -23.35
C SER A 29 49.83 36.60 -23.01
N THR A 30 49.82 35.94 -21.83
CA THR A 30 48.70 35.18 -21.29
C THR A 30 47.86 36.08 -20.40
N ARG A 31 46.56 36.17 -20.67
CA ARG A 31 45.59 36.90 -19.83
C ARG A 31 44.50 35.95 -19.33
N LYS A 32 44.29 35.94 -18.01
CA LYS A 32 43.15 35.25 -17.39
C LYS A 32 41.87 36.03 -17.62
N LYS A 33 40.83 35.37 -18.03
CA LYS A 33 39.48 35.92 -18.23
C LYS A 33 38.46 35.09 -17.50
N GLU A 34 37.42 35.76 -17.01
CA GLU A 34 36.24 35.16 -16.41
C GLU A 34 35.03 35.53 -17.25
N LYS A 35 34.15 34.54 -17.47
CA LYS A 35 32.84 34.75 -18.06
C LYS A 35 31.80 34.07 -17.20
N LYS A 36 30.74 34.79 -16.87
CA LYS A 36 29.58 34.26 -16.12
C LYS A 36 28.36 34.17 -17.00
N SER A 37 27.55 33.11 -16.83
CA SER A 37 26.22 33.07 -17.39
C SER A 37 25.30 34.07 -16.71
N LYS A 38 24.11 34.28 -17.25
CA LYS A 38 23.03 34.96 -16.53
C LYS A 38 22.69 34.15 -15.28
N LEU A 39 22.32 34.86 -14.20
CA LEU A 39 21.80 34.24 -13.00
C LEU A 39 20.43 33.57 -13.33
N GLN A 40 20.31 32.31 -13.03
CA GLN A 40 19.07 31.56 -13.08
C GLN A 40 18.53 31.41 -11.67
N ARG A 41 17.24 31.63 -11.51
CA ARG A 41 16.54 31.41 -10.23
C ARG A 41 15.47 30.36 -10.43
N PHE A 42 15.28 29.52 -9.44
CA PHE A 42 14.19 28.57 -9.37
C PHE A 42 13.71 28.45 -7.93
N SER A 43 12.41 28.28 -7.78
CA SER A 43 11.80 27.92 -6.51
C SER A 43 11.73 26.40 -6.41
N LEU A 44 11.96 25.91 -5.22
CA LEU A 44 11.73 24.51 -4.90
C LEU A 44 10.31 24.37 -4.33
N GLU A 45 9.60 23.38 -4.76
CA GLU A 45 8.37 23.00 -4.06
C GLU A 45 8.74 22.56 -2.65
N ASN A 46 8.22 23.28 -1.66
CA ASN A 46 8.44 22.96 -0.25
C ASN A 46 7.81 21.65 0.15
N ARG A 47 6.86 21.19 -0.65
CA ARG A 47 6.11 19.97 -0.40
C ARG A 47 5.80 19.26 -1.72
N TYR A 48 6.34 18.06 -1.88
CA TYR A 48 6.04 17.21 -3.04
C TYR A 48 6.21 15.74 -2.71
N VAL A 49 5.55 14.88 -3.46
CA VAL A 49 5.77 13.44 -3.50
C VAL A 49 6.72 13.13 -4.65
N GLY A 50 7.84 12.49 -4.36
CA GLY A 50 8.83 12.09 -5.35
C GLY A 50 8.50 10.74 -5.97
N ASN A 51 8.39 9.71 -5.14
CA ASN A 51 8.10 8.34 -5.59
C ASN A 51 7.57 7.45 -4.46
N LEU A 52 6.97 6.35 -4.86
CA LEU A 52 6.67 5.21 -4.00
C LEU A 52 7.82 4.19 -4.07
N ALA A 53 8.08 3.50 -2.98
CA ALA A 53 9.02 2.37 -2.97
C ALA A 53 8.55 1.20 -3.85
N ALA A 54 7.24 1.07 -4.02
CA ALA A 54 6.60 0.15 -4.95
C ALA A 54 5.26 0.74 -5.40
N TYR A 55 4.83 0.40 -6.63
CA TYR A 55 3.53 0.78 -7.20
C TYR A 55 2.54 -0.39 -7.23
N ARG A 56 2.96 -1.52 -6.68
CA ARG A 56 2.12 -2.70 -6.49
C ARG A 56 2.65 -3.54 -5.33
N ALA A 57 1.74 -4.10 -4.55
CA ALA A 57 2.04 -5.05 -3.47
C ALA A 57 0.73 -5.69 -2.97
N PRO A 58 0.80 -6.80 -2.24
CA PRO A 58 -0.38 -7.41 -1.59
C PRO A 58 -0.87 -6.57 -0.40
N VAL A 59 -2.11 -6.82 0.02
CA VAL A 59 -2.71 -6.30 1.26
C VAL A 59 -1.77 -6.53 2.44
N GLY A 60 -1.69 -5.56 3.36
CA GLY A 60 -0.85 -5.61 4.57
C GLY A 60 0.61 -5.22 4.35
N SER A 61 1.06 -5.01 3.12
CA SER A 61 2.43 -4.53 2.84
C SER A 61 2.63 -3.09 3.30
N GLU A 62 3.78 -2.81 3.92
CA GLU A 62 4.20 -1.44 4.27
C GLU A 62 4.96 -0.81 3.10
N ILE A 63 4.48 0.31 2.60
CA ILE A 63 5.02 1.02 1.43
C ILE A 63 5.56 2.39 1.86
N ALA A 64 6.80 2.69 1.51
CA ALA A 64 7.39 4.00 1.72
C ALA A 64 7.00 4.98 0.60
N VAL A 65 6.57 6.17 1.00
CA VAL A 65 6.40 7.36 0.16
C VAL A 65 7.58 8.26 0.42
N GLN A 66 8.34 8.56 -0.62
CA GLN A 66 9.48 9.45 -0.55
C GLN A 66 9.14 10.79 -1.19
N GLY A 67 9.60 11.86 -0.57
CA GLY A 67 9.33 13.21 -1.03
C GLY A 67 9.98 14.28 -0.18
N ARG A 68 9.30 15.39 0.01
CA ARG A 68 9.76 16.52 0.81
C ARG A 68 8.58 17.22 1.47
N GLY A 69 8.83 17.80 2.66
CA GLY A 69 7.89 18.64 3.38
C GLY A 69 6.75 17.84 4.02
N PHE A 70 6.97 16.57 4.32
CA PHE A 70 6.02 15.75 5.05
C PHE A 70 5.97 16.16 6.52
N THR A 71 4.80 16.02 7.12
CA THR A 71 4.52 16.37 8.51
C THR A 71 3.85 15.22 9.24
N ARG A 72 3.80 15.30 10.58
CA ARG A 72 3.10 14.32 11.43
C ARG A 72 1.58 14.31 11.25
N HIS A 73 1.04 15.31 10.55
CA HIS A 73 -0.39 15.43 10.24
C HIS A 73 -0.77 14.80 8.90
N ASP A 74 0.23 14.32 8.17
CA ASP A 74 0.01 13.71 6.87
C ASP A 74 -0.54 12.29 7.04
N ASN A 75 -1.61 12.02 6.29
CA ASN A 75 -2.25 10.72 6.21
C ASN A 75 -2.40 10.30 4.76
N VAL A 76 -2.16 9.03 4.49
CA VAL A 76 -2.38 8.47 3.16
C VAL A 76 -3.82 8.03 3.03
N ARG A 77 -4.48 8.46 1.93
CA ARG A 77 -5.72 7.89 1.42
C ARG A 77 -5.44 6.96 0.26
N PHE A 78 -6.00 5.78 0.33
CA PHE A 78 -5.85 4.74 -0.67
C PHE A 78 -7.24 4.33 -1.16
N GLY A 79 -7.54 4.55 -2.45
CA GLY A 79 -8.87 4.29 -3.00
C GLY A 79 -10.00 5.07 -2.27
N GLY A 80 -9.69 6.27 -1.75
CA GLY A 80 -10.64 7.08 -0.99
C GLY A 80 -10.74 6.74 0.51
N GLN A 81 -10.12 5.65 0.99
CA GLN A 81 -10.10 5.25 2.39
C GLN A 81 -8.82 5.71 3.09
N ALA A 82 -8.92 6.11 4.35
CA ALA A 82 -7.73 6.37 5.17
C ALA A 82 -6.99 5.06 5.46
N THR A 83 -5.65 5.08 5.34
CA THR A 83 -4.82 3.93 5.69
C THR A 83 -4.04 4.20 6.97
N GLN A 84 -3.51 3.13 7.55
CA GLN A 84 -2.53 3.28 8.63
C GLN A 84 -1.27 3.95 8.05
N THR A 85 -1.02 5.18 8.49
CA THR A 85 0.10 6.00 8.03
C THR A 85 1.08 6.26 9.17
N LYS A 86 2.37 6.10 8.90
CA LYS A 86 3.46 6.35 9.85
C LYS A 86 4.40 7.42 9.30
N TYR A 87 4.50 8.52 10.02
CA TYR A 87 5.50 9.57 9.75
C TYR A 87 6.87 9.11 10.24
N LEU A 88 7.88 9.12 9.41
CA LEU A 88 9.27 8.84 9.76
C LEU A 88 10.13 10.11 9.75
N SER A 89 10.01 10.92 8.72
CA SER A 89 10.76 12.17 8.56
C SER A 89 10.04 13.12 7.60
N GLU A 90 10.55 14.31 7.43
CA GLU A 90 10.08 15.27 6.41
C GLU A 90 10.24 14.76 4.96
N ASN A 91 10.99 13.67 4.77
CA ASN A 91 11.26 13.10 3.46
C ASN A 91 10.66 11.70 3.28
N GLU A 92 10.14 11.07 4.34
CA GLU A 92 9.58 9.71 4.28
C GLU A 92 8.39 9.55 5.21
N ILE A 93 7.32 9.03 4.66
CA ILE A 93 6.20 8.45 5.37
C ILE A 93 5.96 7.03 4.85
N ARG A 94 5.26 6.21 5.63
CA ARG A 94 4.87 4.86 5.22
C ARG A 94 3.39 4.65 5.43
N PHE A 95 2.80 3.83 4.58
CA PHE A 95 1.43 3.39 4.73
C PHE A 95 1.32 1.88 4.57
N VAL A 96 0.26 1.31 5.13
CA VAL A 96 -0.07 -0.11 4.96
C VAL A 96 -1.14 -0.24 3.88
N VAL A 97 -0.92 -1.15 2.92
CA VAL A 97 -1.89 -1.44 1.85
C VAL A 97 -3.17 -1.98 2.48
N PRO A 98 -4.32 -1.31 2.28
CA PRO A 98 -5.57 -1.66 2.93
C PRO A 98 -6.22 -2.92 2.32
N ALA A 99 -7.17 -3.49 3.05
CA ALA A 99 -7.96 -4.65 2.64
C ALA A 99 -8.99 -4.28 1.56
N LEU A 100 -8.55 -4.16 0.32
CA LEU A 100 -9.38 -3.91 -0.86
C LEU A 100 -9.19 -5.03 -1.90
N PRO A 101 -10.12 -5.18 -2.86
CA PRO A 101 -10.02 -6.17 -3.93
C PRO A 101 -8.69 -6.09 -4.69
N ALA A 102 -8.09 -7.24 -4.99
CA ALA A 102 -6.87 -7.32 -5.81
C ALA A 102 -7.18 -7.13 -7.30
N GLY A 103 -6.12 -6.87 -8.08
CA GLY A 103 -6.20 -6.76 -9.53
C GLY A 103 -6.72 -5.42 -10.05
N VAL A 104 -7.03 -4.47 -9.18
CA VAL A 104 -7.54 -3.12 -9.48
C VAL A 104 -6.48 -2.10 -9.11
N ASP A 105 -6.40 -1.01 -9.87
CA ASP A 105 -5.57 0.14 -9.57
C ASP A 105 -6.37 1.15 -8.73
N TYR A 106 -5.77 1.64 -7.66
CA TYR A 106 -6.38 2.58 -6.72
C TYR A 106 -5.60 3.89 -6.67
N PRO A 107 -6.26 5.04 -6.73
CA PRO A 107 -5.60 6.32 -6.53
C PRO A 107 -5.10 6.42 -5.08
N VAL A 108 -3.85 6.84 -4.93
CA VAL A 108 -3.21 7.11 -3.63
C VAL A 108 -2.99 8.60 -3.50
N GLN A 109 -3.40 9.16 -2.40
CA GLN A 109 -3.29 10.58 -2.10
C GLN A 109 -2.70 10.78 -0.71
N LEU A 110 -1.88 11.80 -0.57
CA LEU A 110 -1.39 12.30 0.71
C LEU A 110 -2.24 13.48 1.14
N ILE A 111 -2.94 13.34 2.26
CA ILE A 111 -3.79 14.38 2.84
C ILE A 111 -3.08 14.96 4.06
N GLY A 112 -2.76 16.23 4.05
CA GLY A 112 -2.03 16.83 5.17
C GLY A 112 -2.46 18.24 5.48
N GLY A 113 -3.05 18.42 6.63
CA GLY A 113 -3.28 19.69 7.30
C GLY A 113 -3.55 20.90 6.39
N PRO A 114 -2.89 22.04 6.63
CA PRO A 114 -3.10 23.28 5.86
C PRO A 114 -2.57 23.22 4.42
N TYR A 115 -1.83 22.16 4.07
CA TYR A 115 -1.14 22.04 2.78
C TYR A 115 -1.97 21.33 1.70
N GLY A 116 -3.21 20.94 2.01
CA GLY A 116 -4.10 20.26 1.07
C GLY A 116 -3.68 18.83 0.77
N SER A 117 -4.16 18.32 -0.38
CA SER A 117 -3.83 16.98 -0.86
C SER A 117 -2.76 17.02 -1.94
N LEU A 118 -1.86 16.03 -1.93
CA LEU A 118 -0.94 15.73 -3.01
C LEU A 118 -1.33 14.39 -3.63
N ASP A 119 -1.29 14.33 -4.94
CA ASP A 119 -1.42 13.06 -5.66
C ASP A 119 -0.11 12.27 -5.53
N VAL A 120 -0.23 10.99 -5.17
CA VAL A 120 0.90 10.07 -5.03
C VAL A 120 1.02 9.16 -6.25
N GLY A 121 -0.08 8.99 -6.98
CA GLY A 121 -0.21 8.12 -8.15
C GLY A 121 -1.11 6.92 -7.91
N ASP A 122 -1.20 6.05 -8.90
CA ASP A 122 -1.99 4.82 -8.82
C ASP A 122 -1.17 3.67 -8.25
N PHE A 123 -1.83 2.81 -7.49
CA PHE A 123 -1.24 1.65 -6.85
C PHE A 123 -2.09 0.41 -7.10
N ARG A 124 -1.47 -0.67 -7.54
CA ARG A 124 -2.14 -1.94 -7.80
C ARG A 124 -2.01 -2.89 -6.61
N ILE A 125 -3.13 -3.43 -6.16
CA ILE A 125 -3.11 -4.50 -5.15
C ILE A 125 -2.88 -5.84 -5.84
N ASP A 126 -1.81 -6.53 -5.44
CA ASP A 126 -1.52 -7.89 -5.87
C ASP A 126 -2.33 -8.91 -5.07
N GLU A 127 -2.76 -9.96 -5.74
CA GLU A 127 -3.49 -11.05 -5.11
C GLU A 127 -2.55 -11.88 -4.22
N SER A 128 -2.98 -12.16 -3.00
CA SER A 128 -2.31 -13.05 -2.05
C SER A 128 -3.07 -14.37 -1.89
N SER A 129 -2.40 -15.36 -1.28
CA SER A 129 -3.01 -16.65 -1.00
C SER A 129 -3.76 -16.67 0.33
N LEU A 130 -4.88 -17.36 0.34
CA LEU A 130 -5.62 -17.77 1.54
C LEU A 130 -5.53 -19.29 1.66
N SER A 131 -5.03 -19.78 2.79
CA SER A 131 -5.09 -21.20 3.12
C SER A 131 -6.26 -21.47 4.05
N VAL A 132 -7.04 -22.49 3.75
CA VAL A 132 -8.17 -22.92 4.58
C VAL A 132 -8.04 -24.42 4.85
N SER A 133 -8.27 -24.84 6.08
CA SER A 133 -8.21 -26.24 6.50
C SER A 133 -9.40 -26.57 7.42
N PRO A 134 -10.04 -27.72 7.24
CA PRO A 134 -9.81 -28.75 6.22
C PRO A 134 -10.19 -28.29 4.81
N GLN A 135 -9.71 -28.97 3.77
CA GLN A 135 -10.01 -28.65 2.37
C GLN A 135 -11.32 -29.32 1.87
N SER A 136 -11.95 -30.11 2.71
CA SER A 136 -13.29 -30.69 2.50
C SER A 136 -13.93 -30.95 3.85
N ILE A 137 -15.25 -30.85 3.91
CA ILE A 137 -16.01 -30.98 5.15
C ILE A 137 -17.05 -32.10 4.95
N GLU A 138 -17.09 -33.05 5.89
CA GLU A 138 -18.17 -34.03 6.01
C GLU A 138 -18.60 -34.06 7.47
N ILE A 139 -19.81 -33.58 7.77
CA ILE A 139 -20.36 -33.47 9.13
C ILE A 139 -21.80 -33.93 9.16
N SER A 140 -22.27 -34.41 10.33
CA SER A 140 -23.67 -34.74 10.53
C SER A 140 -24.52 -33.50 10.83
N SER A 141 -25.81 -33.57 10.59
CA SER A 141 -26.74 -32.51 11.01
C SER A 141 -26.62 -32.23 12.52
N GLY A 142 -26.44 -30.97 12.87
CA GLY A 142 -26.25 -30.51 14.24
C GLY A 142 -24.82 -30.59 14.78
N GLU A 143 -23.90 -31.29 14.14
CA GLU A 143 -22.47 -31.31 14.49
C GLU A 143 -21.77 -30.05 14.04
N SER A 144 -20.60 -29.76 14.63
CA SER A 144 -19.78 -28.60 14.31
C SER A 144 -18.35 -29.02 13.95
N GLU A 145 -17.78 -28.35 12.96
CA GLU A 145 -16.39 -28.43 12.54
C GLU A 145 -15.77 -27.04 12.60
N VAL A 146 -14.45 -26.94 12.70
CA VAL A 146 -13.73 -25.66 12.76
C VAL A 146 -12.91 -25.49 11.49
N LEU A 147 -13.16 -24.40 10.77
CA LEU A 147 -12.33 -23.96 9.67
C LEU A 147 -11.19 -23.08 10.19
N LEU A 148 -9.95 -23.48 9.94
CA LEU A 148 -8.76 -22.67 10.18
C LEU A 148 -8.41 -21.90 8.91
N PHE A 149 -8.46 -20.59 9.00
CA PHE A 149 -8.01 -19.65 7.97
C PHE A 149 -6.60 -19.19 8.29
N LYS A 150 -5.73 -19.15 7.29
CA LYS A 150 -4.35 -18.68 7.43
C LYS A 150 -3.96 -17.80 6.26
N ILE A 151 -3.32 -16.67 6.58
CA ILE A 151 -2.71 -15.72 5.64
C ILE A 151 -1.23 -15.55 5.94
N ASP A 152 -0.43 -15.08 4.97
CA ASP A 152 1.02 -14.97 5.09
C ASP A 152 1.48 -13.65 5.73
N PHE A 153 0.57 -12.71 5.96
CA PHE A 153 0.83 -11.40 6.55
C PHE A 153 -0.07 -11.15 7.77
N GLU A 154 0.19 -10.09 8.52
CA GLU A 154 -0.67 -9.67 9.62
C GLU A 154 -1.88 -8.90 9.07
N ALA A 155 -3.09 -9.25 9.51
CA ALA A 155 -4.29 -8.55 9.09
C ALA A 155 -4.18 -7.04 9.44
N PRO A 156 -4.47 -6.15 8.49
CA PRO A 156 -4.35 -4.70 8.70
C PRO A 156 -5.34 -4.20 9.74
N ALA A 157 -5.23 -2.91 10.10
CA ALA A 157 -6.14 -2.24 11.00
C ALA A 157 -7.60 -2.45 10.58
N GLY A 158 -8.44 -2.81 11.55
CA GLY A 158 -9.83 -3.22 11.33
C GLY A 158 -10.02 -4.69 10.93
N GLY A 159 -8.93 -5.45 10.76
CA GLY A 159 -8.97 -6.87 10.39
C GLY A 159 -9.45 -7.12 8.96
N LEU A 160 -9.55 -8.40 8.58
CA LEU A 160 -10.01 -8.83 7.26
C LEU A 160 -11.39 -9.51 7.38
N PRO A 161 -12.45 -8.97 6.75
CA PRO A 161 -13.73 -9.64 6.69
C PRO A 161 -13.61 -10.91 5.81
N VAL A 162 -14.16 -12.02 6.29
CA VAL A 162 -14.24 -13.27 5.54
C VAL A 162 -15.69 -13.46 5.10
N GLN A 163 -15.94 -13.36 3.82
CA GLN A 163 -17.26 -13.64 3.24
C GLN A 163 -17.31 -15.11 2.85
N VAL A 164 -18.33 -15.82 3.29
CA VAL A 164 -18.57 -17.19 2.93
C VAL A 164 -19.95 -17.31 2.29
N GLU A 165 -19.96 -17.67 1.03
CA GLU A 165 -21.17 -17.98 0.28
C GLU A 165 -21.29 -19.48 0.12
N THR A 166 -22.50 -19.99 -0.07
CA THR A 166 -22.74 -21.42 -0.31
C THR A 166 -23.90 -21.63 -1.26
N ASN A 167 -23.83 -22.68 -2.06
CA ASN A 167 -24.95 -23.15 -2.89
C ASN A 167 -25.91 -24.08 -2.15
N VAL A 168 -25.65 -24.36 -0.86
CA VAL A 168 -26.51 -25.18 0.03
C VAL A 168 -26.80 -24.45 1.35
N PRO A 169 -27.51 -23.32 1.32
CA PRO A 169 -27.67 -22.46 2.49
C PRO A 169 -28.43 -23.11 3.66
N ALA A 170 -29.29 -24.06 3.39
CA ALA A 170 -29.99 -24.82 4.46
C ALA A 170 -29.08 -25.81 5.20
N SER A 171 -27.97 -26.22 4.56
CA SER A 171 -27.05 -27.22 5.09
C SER A 171 -25.90 -26.60 5.91
N VAL A 172 -25.75 -25.28 5.92
CA VAL A 172 -24.60 -24.58 6.53
C VAL A 172 -25.06 -23.46 7.45
N ILE A 173 -24.65 -23.53 8.71
CA ILE A 173 -24.86 -22.48 9.70
C ILE A 173 -23.48 -21.99 10.13
N MET A 174 -23.22 -20.69 9.96
CA MET A 174 -21.92 -20.08 10.22
C MET A 174 -22.09 -18.65 10.71
N PRO A 175 -21.32 -18.21 11.74
CA PRO A 175 -21.30 -16.81 12.16
C PRO A 175 -20.57 -15.92 11.15
N GLU A 176 -20.73 -14.61 11.31
CA GLU A 176 -19.83 -13.67 10.63
C GLU A 176 -18.37 -13.96 10.98
N ALA A 177 -17.54 -13.97 9.96
CA ALA A 177 -16.16 -14.37 10.06
C ALA A 177 -15.23 -13.19 9.79
N ARG A 178 -14.17 -13.08 10.62
CA ARG A 178 -13.14 -12.06 10.48
C ARG A 178 -11.78 -12.57 10.97
N ILE A 179 -10.73 -12.31 10.22
CA ILE A 179 -9.36 -12.41 10.73
C ILE A 179 -9.09 -11.10 11.48
N GLN A 180 -8.83 -11.17 12.77
CA GLN A 180 -8.66 -10.00 13.63
C GLN A 180 -7.39 -9.22 13.25
N GLU A 181 -7.40 -7.91 13.50
CA GLU A 181 -6.23 -7.05 13.33
C GLU A 181 -4.98 -7.65 13.99
N GLY A 182 -3.85 -7.63 13.27
CA GLY A 182 -2.57 -8.20 13.71
C GLY A 182 -2.51 -9.73 13.69
N ALA A 183 -3.63 -10.43 13.49
CA ALA A 183 -3.65 -11.89 13.42
C ALA A 183 -3.30 -12.39 12.00
N ARG A 184 -2.72 -13.58 11.94
CA ARG A 184 -2.45 -14.32 10.69
C ARG A 184 -3.36 -15.54 10.52
N THR A 185 -4.17 -15.82 11.53
CA THR A 185 -5.08 -16.96 11.54
C THR A 185 -6.42 -16.60 12.15
N ALA A 186 -7.47 -17.32 11.76
CA ALA A 186 -8.76 -17.30 12.41
C ALA A 186 -9.37 -18.70 12.43
N ASN A 187 -10.03 -19.04 13.54
CA ASN A 187 -10.80 -20.28 13.69
C ASN A 187 -12.29 -19.92 13.63
N ILE A 188 -13.00 -20.48 12.68
CA ILE A 188 -14.40 -20.18 12.44
C ILE A 188 -15.21 -21.45 12.52
N PRO A 189 -16.12 -21.59 13.48
CA PRO A 189 -16.97 -22.75 13.59
C PRO A 189 -18.02 -22.78 12.48
N ILE A 190 -18.22 -23.94 11.89
CA ILE A 190 -19.28 -24.24 10.94
C ILE A 190 -20.13 -25.35 11.53
N LYS A 191 -21.47 -25.24 11.44
CA LYS A 191 -22.41 -26.24 11.94
C LYS A 191 -23.25 -26.82 10.80
N GLY A 192 -23.40 -28.14 10.77
CA GLY A 192 -24.27 -28.86 9.84
C GLY A 192 -25.74 -28.54 10.14
N GLY A 193 -26.45 -28.12 9.09
CA GLY A 193 -27.89 -27.91 9.09
C GLY A 193 -28.65 -29.12 8.49
N GLN A 194 -29.40 -28.88 7.42
CA GLN A 194 -30.10 -29.97 6.70
C GLN A 194 -29.10 -30.78 5.87
N ALA A 195 -29.39 -32.08 5.67
CA ALA A 195 -28.58 -32.92 4.81
C ALA A 195 -28.49 -32.35 3.40
N GLY A 196 -27.27 -32.34 2.84
CA GLY A 196 -27.01 -31.79 1.51
C GLY A 196 -25.55 -31.81 1.13
N THR A 197 -25.26 -31.69 -0.16
CA THR A 197 -23.89 -31.67 -0.70
C THR A 197 -23.72 -30.46 -1.59
N GLY A 198 -22.67 -29.68 -1.35
CA GLY A 198 -22.39 -28.45 -2.08
C GLY A 198 -20.98 -27.92 -1.86
N ASN A 199 -20.81 -26.61 -2.01
CA ASN A 199 -19.54 -25.91 -1.86
C ASN A 199 -19.70 -24.66 -0.99
N LEU A 200 -18.63 -24.34 -0.28
CA LEU A 200 -18.38 -23.04 0.34
C LEU A 200 -17.45 -22.23 -0.56
N PHE A 201 -17.83 -21.02 -0.88
CA PHE A 201 -17.03 -20.04 -1.63
C PHE A 201 -16.55 -18.99 -0.66
N ILE A 202 -15.25 -18.95 -0.42
CA ILE A 202 -14.64 -18.12 0.61
C ILE A 202 -13.89 -16.97 -0.05
N LYS A 203 -14.32 -15.75 0.24
CA LYS A 203 -13.79 -14.51 -0.32
C LYS A 203 -13.24 -13.63 0.81
N VAL A 204 -12.00 -13.19 0.65
CA VAL A 204 -11.36 -12.21 1.53
C VAL A 204 -10.76 -11.12 0.64
N PRO A 205 -10.98 -9.82 0.91
CA PRO A 205 -10.44 -8.75 0.08
C PRO A 205 -8.92 -8.87 -0.11
N GLY A 206 -8.46 -8.79 -1.35
CA GLY A 206 -7.04 -8.90 -1.72
C GLY A 206 -6.47 -10.31 -1.76
N LEU A 207 -7.27 -11.34 -1.45
CA LEU A 207 -6.85 -12.74 -1.44
C LEU A 207 -7.57 -13.54 -2.53
N LYS A 208 -6.92 -14.61 -2.96
CA LYS A 208 -7.49 -15.56 -3.90
C LYS A 208 -8.67 -16.28 -3.27
N GLU A 209 -9.77 -16.36 -4.02
CA GLU A 209 -10.96 -17.13 -3.59
C GLU A 209 -10.63 -18.60 -3.40
N VAL A 210 -11.17 -19.19 -2.33
CA VAL A 210 -11.02 -20.61 -2.00
C VAL A 210 -12.38 -21.26 -2.02
N THR A 211 -12.48 -22.41 -2.69
CA THR A 211 -13.70 -23.24 -2.73
C THR A 211 -13.46 -24.53 -1.95
N ILE A 212 -14.37 -24.84 -1.01
CA ILE A 212 -14.32 -26.04 -0.18
C ILE A 212 -15.60 -26.85 -0.37
N PRO A 213 -15.51 -28.11 -0.79
CA PRO A 213 -16.67 -29.00 -0.82
C PRO A 213 -17.17 -29.32 0.59
N ILE A 214 -18.49 -29.31 0.75
CA ILE A 214 -19.17 -29.66 2.00
C ILE A 214 -20.27 -30.71 1.75
N LYS A 215 -20.35 -31.68 2.65
CA LYS A 215 -21.40 -32.67 2.72
C LYS A 215 -21.93 -32.73 4.14
N VAL A 216 -23.23 -32.52 4.29
CA VAL A 216 -23.96 -32.69 5.55
C VAL A 216 -24.82 -33.97 5.43
N LEU A 217 -24.62 -34.88 6.39
CA LEU A 217 -25.30 -36.17 6.48
C LEU A 217 -26.60 -36.08 7.26
#